data_58390ea342752f6244981d871e1a228d
#
_entry.id   58390ea342752f6244981d871e1a228d
#
_cell.length_a   1.000
_cell.length_b   1.000
_cell.length_c   1.000
_cell.angle_alpha   90.00
_cell.angle_beta   90.00
_cell.angle_gamma   90.00
#
_symmetry.space_group_name_H-M   'P 1'
#
loop_
_entity.id
_entity.type
_entity.pdbx_description
1 polymer ?
#
loop_
_entity_poly.entity_id
_entity_poly.type
_entity_poly.pdbx_seq_one_letter_code
_entity_poly.pdbx_strand_id
1 'polypeptide(L)'
;WAEPEAIRKKGCRDCHRFSLNEKQLNKGPDLFYAGDKLRKNWLNEFLTSPTVIREVIYALDSDFLIGRPKSNQPHVALTKEEAERVSNFLLTLRLPDLEVEKVDEEPLSKGERAQAKMLFERNFGCISCHRTLNLVGKVRGGVSGPSLINSGLRLKPDWVFHWLKTPKRFMSKGRMPVFDLDEETAIRITKYIFGIRTNP
;
A
#
# COMPACT_ATOMS: atom_id res chain seq x y z
N TRP A 1 3.39 23.23 5.62
CA TRP A 1 2.04 23.43 5.02
C TRP A 1 1.00 23.36 6.14
N ALA A 2 0.06 24.31 6.15
CA ALA A 2 -1.09 24.21 7.05
C ALA A 2 -2.02 23.07 6.59
N GLU A 3 -2.69 22.43 7.54
CA GLU A 3 -3.66 21.37 7.24
C GLU A 3 -4.82 21.91 6.39
N PRO A 4 -5.12 21.33 5.21
CA PRO A 4 -6.22 21.78 4.36
C PRO A 4 -7.58 21.59 5.02
N GLU A 5 -8.47 22.56 4.84
CA GLU A 5 -9.84 22.52 5.39
C GLU A 5 -10.64 21.29 4.92
N ALA A 6 -10.37 20.79 3.74
CA ALA A 6 -10.98 19.58 3.20
C ALA A 6 -10.80 18.36 4.10
N ILE A 7 -9.67 18.24 4.81
CA ILE A 7 -9.43 17.13 5.76
C ILE A 7 -10.49 17.11 6.86
N ARG A 8 -10.81 18.29 7.41
CA ARG A 8 -11.84 18.45 8.42
C ARG A 8 -13.24 18.30 7.84
N LYS A 9 -13.54 18.99 6.74
CA LYS A 9 -14.88 18.97 6.10
C LYS A 9 -15.29 17.59 5.61
N LYS A 10 -14.36 16.77 5.13
CA LYS A 10 -14.62 15.41 4.62
C LYS A 10 -14.46 14.33 5.70
N GLY A 11 -14.19 14.68 6.94
CA GLY A 11 -14.08 13.72 8.05
C GLY A 11 -12.89 12.76 7.94
N CYS A 12 -11.79 13.16 7.29
CA CYS A 12 -10.64 12.26 7.07
C CYS A 12 -10.08 11.71 8.40
N ARG A 13 -10.11 12.52 9.47
CA ARG A 13 -9.63 12.12 10.80
C ARG A 13 -10.53 11.10 11.50
N ASP A 14 -11.74 10.85 11.02
CA ASP A 14 -12.64 9.81 11.56
C ASP A 14 -12.16 8.39 11.22
N CYS A 15 -11.27 8.27 10.23
CA CYS A 15 -10.72 7.01 9.76
C CYS A 15 -9.20 6.94 9.81
N HIS A 16 -8.51 8.07 9.64
CA HIS A 16 -7.06 8.14 9.48
C HIS A 16 -6.38 8.90 10.63
N ARG A 17 -5.24 8.41 11.06
CA ARG A 17 -4.35 9.05 12.02
C ARG A 17 -3.26 9.82 11.27
N PHE A 18 -3.05 11.09 11.64
CA PHE A 18 -2.10 12.00 11.00
C PHE A 18 -0.84 12.25 11.83
N SER A 19 -0.82 11.78 13.08
CA SER A 19 0.32 11.87 13.99
C SER A 19 0.45 10.58 14.80
N LEU A 20 1.68 10.22 15.18
CA LEU A 20 1.95 9.10 16.07
C LEU A 20 1.27 9.22 17.44
N ASN A 21 1.06 10.47 17.89
CA ASN A 21 0.44 10.76 19.19
C ASN A 21 -1.10 10.62 19.18
N GLU A 22 -1.71 10.47 18.01
CA GLU A 22 -3.15 10.27 17.91
C GLU A 22 -3.52 8.80 18.18
N LYS A 23 -4.74 8.59 18.70
CA LYS A 23 -5.27 7.24 18.92
C LYS A 23 -5.45 6.48 17.61
N GLN A 24 -4.99 5.25 17.55
CA GLN A 24 -5.19 4.37 16.40
C GLN A 24 -6.67 3.98 16.26
N LEU A 25 -7.27 4.26 15.10
CA LEU A 25 -8.70 4.08 14.84
C LEU A 25 -9.05 2.73 14.20
N ASN A 26 -8.10 2.08 13.52
CA ASN A 26 -8.26 0.80 12.80
C ASN A 26 -9.35 0.82 11.69
N LYS A 27 -9.78 2.00 11.23
CA LYS A 27 -10.76 2.18 10.15
C LYS A 27 -10.10 2.41 8.80
N GLY A 28 -8.97 3.12 8.78
CA GLY A 28 -8.17 3.40 7.60
C GLY A 28 -6.68 3.28 7.91
N PRO A 29 -5.79 3.32 6.90
CA PRO A 29 -4.36 3.34 7.13
C PRO A 29 -3.95 4.65 7.82
N ASP A 30 -2.91 4.55 8.66
CA ASP A 30 -2.28 5.75 9.21
C ASP A 30 -1.64 6.57 8.09
N LEU A 31 -1.70 7.90 8.19
CA LEU A 31 -1.21 8.83 7.18
C LEU A 31 0.00 9.65 7.65
N PHE A 32 0.45 9.53 8.89
CA PHE A 32 1.63 10.26 9.41
C PHE A 32 2.96 9.90 8.72
N TYR A 33 2.94 8.91 7.84
CA TYR A 33 4.04 8.51 6.94
C TYR A 33 3.62 8.52 5.46
N ALA A 34 2.58 9.25 5.10
CA ALA A 34 2.07 9.25 3.74
C ALA A 34 3.11 9.74 2.72
N GLY A 35 3.96 10.70 3.11
CA GLY A 35 5.04 11.22 2.29
C GLY A 35 6.18 10.23 2.03
N ASP A 36 6.36 9.24 2.91
CA ASP A 36 7.33 8.17 2.68
C ASP A 36 6.74 7.06 1.82
N LYS A 37 5.43 6.86 1.91
CA LYS A 37 4.71 5.73 1.32
C LYS A 37 4.21 5.99 -0.09
N LEU A 38 3.62 7.16 -0.35
CA LEU A 38 2.77 7.38 -1.51
C LEU A 38 3.46 8.26 -2.56
N ARG A 39 3.15 7.99 -3.84
CA ARG A 39 3.55 8.82 -4.97
C ARG A 39 2.50 9.89 -5.23
N LYS A 40 2.94 11.12 -5.51
CA LYS A 40 2.09 12.31 -5.67
C LYS A 40 1.01 12.13 -6.75
N ASN A 41 1.43 11.69 -7.94
CA ASN A 41 0.52 11.57 -9.09
C ASN A 41 -0.61 10.58 -8.79
N TRP A 42 -0.25 9.41 -8.27
CA TRP A 42 -1.24 8.42 -7.87
C TRP A 42 -2.17 8.94 -6.76
N LEU A 43 -1.62 9.64 -5.76
CA LEU A 43 -2.42 10.15 -4.64
C LEU A 43 -3.45 11.19 -5.11
N ASN A 44 -3.08 12.09 -6.02
CA ASN A 44 -4.00 13.04 -6.63
C ASN A 44 -5.13 12.35 -7.39
N GLU A 45 -4.77 11.37 -8.24
CA GLU A 45 -5.75 10.60 -9.00
C GLU A 45 -6.68 9.80 -8.07
N PHE A 46 -6.12 9.11 -7.08
CA PHE A 46 -6.89 8.34 -6.11
C PHE A 46 -7.86 9.21 -5.30
N LEU A 47 -7.47 10.40 -4.89
CA LEU A 47 -8.35 11.29 -4.14
C LEU A 47 -9.47 11.89 -4.98
N THR A 48 -9.27 12.05 -6.29
CA THR A 48 -10.33 12.53 -7.21
C THR A 48 -11.22 11.42 -7.73
N SER A 49 -10.68 10.23 -7.95
CA SER A 49 -11.39 9.06 -8.49
C SER A 49 -10.96 7.79 -7.73
N PRO A 50 -11.47 7.60 -6.50
CA PRO A 50 -11.03 6.51 -5.64
C PRO A 50 -11.38 5.13 -6.20
N THR A 51 -10.39 4.24 -6.24
CA THR A 51 -10.56 2.83 -6.56
C THR A 51 -10.45 1.96 -5.31
N VAL A 52 -11.02 0.76 -5.34
CA VAL A 52 -10.92 -0.19 -4.23
C VAL A 52 -9.57 -0.89 -4.26
N ILE A 53 -8.68 -0.55 -3.32
CA ILE A 53 -7.34 -1.15 -3.21
C ILE A 53 -7.39 -2.52 -2.50
N ARG A 54 -8.28 -2.66 -1.54
CA ARG A 54 -8.51 -3.89 -0.79
C ARG A 54 -9.96 -4.30 -0.93
N GLU A 55 -10.22 -5.41 -1.60
CA GLU A 55 -11.58 -5.79 -1.97
C GLU A 55 -12.44 -6.22 -0.80
N VAL A 56 -11.90 -6.99 0.13
CA VAL A 56 -12.68 -7.52 1.25
C VAL A 56 -12.37 -6.79 2.55
N ILE A 57 -13.39 -6.53 3.34
CA ILE A 57 -13.28 -5.84 4.62
C ILE A 57 -12.52 -6.72 5.61
N TYR A 58 -12.94 -7.98 5.74
CA TYR A 58 -12.37 -8.92 6.71
C TYR A 58 -12.41 -10.36 6.21
N ALA A 59 -11.26 -10.97 6.06
CA ALA A 59 -11.12 -12.31 5.48
C ALA A 59 -11.58 -13.46 6.40
N LEU A 60 -11.82 -13.20 7.69
CA LEU A 60 -12.34 -14.17 8.65
C LEU A 60 -13.81 -13.90 9.03
N ASP A 61 -14.48 -13.00 8.33
CA ASP A 61 -15.91 -12.80 8.46
C ASP A 61 -16.65 -14.07 8.01
N SER A 62 -17.77 -14.41 8.67
CA SER A 62 -18.57 -15.58 8.33
C SER A 62 -19.03 -15.59 6.88
N ASP A 63 -19.37 -14.41 6.35
CA ASP A 63 -19.80 -14.26 4.96
C ASP A 63 -18.65 -14.54 3.98
N PHE A 64 -17.41 -14.20 4.35
CA PHE A 64 -16.22 -14.55 3.55
C PHE A 64 -16.03 -16.07 3.51
N LEU A 65 -16.18 -16.75 4.66
CA LEU A 65 -15.98 -18.20 4.76
C LEU A 65 -16.99 -19.01 3.95
N ILE A 66 -18.20 -18.49 3.75
CA ILE A 66 -19.22 -19.11 2.90
C ILE A 66 -19.26 -18.57 1.47
N GLY A 67 -18.19 -17.86 1.03
CA GLY A 67 -18.06 -17.35 -0.32
C GLY A 67 -18.87 -16.09 -0.63
N ARG A 68 -19.32 -15.35 0.38
CA ARG A 68 -20.06 -14.08 0.25
C ARG A 68 -19.32 -12.92 0.93
N PRO A 69 -18.10 -12.57 0.49
CA PRO A 69 -17.29 -11.54 1.16
C PRO A 69 -17.96 -10.17 1.07
N LYS A 70 -17.94 -9.43 2.17
CA LYS A 70 -18.31 -8.01 2.17
C LYS A 70 -17.20 -7.21 1.47
N SER A 71 -17.58 -6.48 0.43
CA SER A 71 -16.68 -5.62 -0.32
C SER A 71 -16.51 -4.27 0.36
N ASN A 72 -15.28 -3.74 0.29
CA ASN A 72 -15.02 -2.36 0.68
C ASN A 72 -15.71 -1.39 -0.31
N GLN A 73 -16.22 -0.30 0.24
CA GLN A 73 -16.71 0.81 -0.56
C GLN A 73 -15.53 1.68 -1.04
N PRO A 74 -15.67 2.37 -2.19
CA PRO A 74 -14.70 3.37 -2.61
C PRO A 74 -14.51 4.45 -1.54
N HIS A 75 -13.32 5.01 -1.47
CA HIS A 75 -13.00 6.14 -0.61
C HIS A 75 -13.81 7.39 -1.00
N VAL A 76 -13.94 8.35 -0.08
CA VAL A 76 -14.54 9.67 -0.36
C VAL A 76 -13.75 10.38 -1.46
N ALA A 77 -14.45 10.85 -2.50
CA ALA A 77 -13.85 11.62 -3.58
C ALA A 77 -13.75 13.11 -3.21
N LEU A 78 -12.69 13.75 -3.69
CA LEU A 78 -12.41 15.18 -3.55
C LEU A 78 -12.50 15.87 -4.91
N THR A 79 -12.69 17.20 -4.93
CA THR A 79 -12.44 17.97 -6.15
C THR A 79 -10.96 17.98 -6.49
N LYS A 80 -10.58 18.34 -7.71
CA LYS A 80 -9.17 18.42 -8.14
C LYS A 80 -8.35 19.34 -7.23
N GLU A 81 -8.91 20.50 -6.89
CA GLU A 81 -8.28 21.50 -6.05
C GLU A 81 -8.13 21.04 -4.60
N GLU A 82 -9.14 20.34 -4.07
CA GLU A 82 -9.06 19.72 -2.75
C GLU A 82 -8.00 18.61 -2.74
N ALA A 83 -8.01 17.74 -3.75
CA ALA A 83 -7.07 16.62 -3.87
C ALA A 83 -5.62 17.11 -3.95
N GLU A 84 -5.35 18.15 -4.73
CA GLU A 84 -4.01 18.72 -4.82
C GLU A 84 -3.52 19.28 -3.48
N ARG A 85 -4.35 20.06 -2.79
CA ARG A 85 -4.00 20.62 -1.46
C ARG A 85 -3.80 19.53 -0.43
N VAL A 86 -4.69 18.54 -0.38
CA VAL A 86 -4.60 17.41 0.54
C VAL A 86 -3.37 16.56 0.25
N SER A 87 -3.09 16.25 -1.02
CA SER A 87 -1.90 15.49 -1.41
C SER A 87 -0.61 16.21 -1.02
N ASN A 88 -0.51 17.51 -1.32
CA ASN A 88 0.67 18.29 -0.95
C ASN A 88 0.90 18.28 0.56
N PHE A 89 -0.15 18.42 1.36
CA PHE A 89 -0.05 18.30 2.81
C PHE A 89 0.35 16.88 3.25
N LEU A 90 -0.30 15.84 2.76
CA LEU A 90 0.00 14.46 3.12
C LEU A 90 1.45 14.07 2.80
N LEU A 91 2.00 14.59 1.71
CA LEU A 91 3.38 14.31 1.30
C LEU A 91 4.43 14.98 2.20
N THR A 92 4.04 15.94 3.06
CA THR A 92 4.92 16.47 4.11
C THR A 92 5.00 15.58 5.35
N LEU A 93 4.04 14.66 5.51
CA LEU A 93 3.98 13.76 6.67
C LEU A 93 4.94 12.60 6.46
N ARG A 94 6.05 12.60 7.20
CA ARG A 94 7.14 11.64 7.10
C ARG A 94 7.60 11.15 8.46
N LEU A 95 8.16 9.96 8.48
CA LEU A 95 8.87 9.44 9.64
C LEU A 95 10.31 10.02 9.64
N PRO A 96 10.76 10.58 10.76
CA PRO A 96 12.07 11.25 10.82
C PRO A 96 13.24 10.27 10.70
N ASP A 97 13.01 8.99 10.97
CA ASP A 97 13.99 7.92 11.04
C ASP A 97 13.79 6.82 9.99
N LEU A 98 12.98 7.09 8.94
CA LEU A 98 12.90 6.18 7.81
C LEU A 98 14.09 6.40 6.89
N GLU A 99 14.95 5.40 6.80
CA GLU A 99 16.10 5.41 5.90
C GLU A 99 15.64 5.40 4.43
N VAL A 100 16.16 6.30 3.63
CA VAL A 100 15.85 6.46 2.21
C VAL A 100 17.02 5.98 1.34
N GLU A 101 16.78 5.83 0.03
CA GLU A 101 17.78 5.38 -0.95
C GLU A 101 18.30 3.95 -0.70
N LYS A 102 17.50 3.13 -0.02
CA LYS A 102 17.78 1.70 0.16
C LYS A 102 17.51 0.87 -1.08
N VAL A 103 16.52 1.27 -1.86
CA VAL A 103 16.12 0.55 -3.06
C VAL A 103 16.08 1.52 -4.24
N ASP A 104 17.00 1.31 -5.20
CA ASP A 104 16.97 2.05 -6.45
C ASP A 104 15.74 1.69 -7.29
N GLU A 105 15.35 2.58 -8.22
CA GLU A 105 14.20 2.38 -9.10
C GLU A 105 14.55 1.64 -10.41
N GLU A 106 15.77 1.15 -10.56
CA GLU A 106 16.17 0.40 -11.74
C GLU A 106 15.37 -0.91 -11.86
N PRO A 107 14.80 -1.18 -13.04
CA PRO A 107 14.01 -2.38 -13.23
C PRO A 107 14.86 -3.64 -13.15
N LEU A 108 14.32 -4.69 -12.58
CA LEU A 108 14.93 -6.02 -12.61
C LEU A 108 15.04 -6.53 -14.04
N SER A 109 16.17 -7.17 -14.36
CA SER A 109 16.31 -7.99 -15.57
C SER A 109 15.25 -9.10 -15.62
N LYS A 110 15.03 -9.71 -16.78
CA LYS A 110 14.07 -10.81 -16.92
C LYS A 110 14.37 -11.99 -15.97
N GLY A 111 15.64 -12.32 -15.78
CA GLY A 111 16.08 -13.40 -14.89
C GLY A 111 15.82 -13.06 -13.42
N GLU A 112 16.24 -11.90 -12.98
CA GLU A 112 16.02 -11.43 -11.61
C GLU A 112 14.52 -11.30 -11.29
N ARG A 113 13.72 -10.81 -12.25
CA ARG A 113 12.27 -10.72 -12.09
C ARG A 113 11.63 -12.11 -11.93
N ALA A 114 12.10 -13.12 -12.66
CA ALA A 114 11.61 -14.49 -12.52
C ALA A 114 11.96 -15.05 -11.13
N GLN A 115 13.19 -14.83 -10.65
CA GLN A 115 13.62 -15.24 -9.32
C GLN A 115 12.81 -14.51 -8.22
N ALA A 116 12.67 -13.18 -8.31
CA ALA A 116 11.89 -12.40 -7.36
C ALA A 116 10.41 -12.83 -7.34
N LYS A 117 9.85 -13.18 -8.50
CA LYS A 117 8.51 -13.76 -8.61
C LYS A 117 8.40 -15.10 -7.88
N MET A 118 9.40 -15.97 -7.98
CA MET A 118 9.42 -17.23 -7.23
C MET A 118 9.48 -16.99 -5.72
N LEU A 119 10.31 -16.05 -5.24
CA LEU A 119 10.35 -15.65 -3.83
C LEU A 119 8.95 -15.19 -3.38
N PHE A 120 8.34 -14.25 -4.12
CA PHE A 120 7.02 -13.70 -3.80
C PHE A 120 5.90 -14.74 -3.81
N GLU A 121 5.87 -15.64 -4.81
CA GLU A 121 4.73 -16.55 -5.01
C GLU A 121 4.88 -17.88 -4.29
N ARG A 122 6.10 -18.44 -4.25
CA ARG A 122 6.33 -19.81 -3.75
C ARG A 122 7.03 -19.84 -2.40
N ASN A 123 8.13 -19.11 -2.26
CA ASN A 123 8.92 -19.21 -1.03
C ASN A 123 8.22 -18.54 0.15
N PHE A 124 7.71 -17.33 -0.04
CA PHE A 124 7.03 -16.57 1.01
C PHE A 124 5.50 -16.57 0.88
N GLY A 125 4.93 -17.08 -0.20
CA GLY A 125 3.50 -17.25 -0.38
C GLY A 125 2.70 -15.93 -0.36
N CYS A 126 3.31 -14.78 -0.66
CA CYS A 126 2.68 -13.45 -0.62
C CYS A 126 1.43 -13.39 -1.52
N ILE A 127 1.43 -14.16 -2.61
CA ILE A 127 0.30 -14.24 -3.56
C ILE A 127 -0.98 -14.82 -2.93
N SER A 128 -0.89 -15.58 -1.84
CA SER A 128 -2.09 -16.11 -1.17
C SER A 128 -2.97 -15.03 -0.57
N CYS A 129 -2.38 -13.87 -0.25
CA CYS A 129 -3.11 -12.72 0.31
C CYS A 129 -3.22 -11.54 -0.67
N HIS A 130 -2.28 -11.41 -1.61
CA HIS A 130 -2.17 -10.24 -2.48
C HIS A 130 -2.47 -10.56 -3.94
N ARG A 131 -3.32 -9.75 -4.57
CA ARG A 131 -3.48 -9.76 -6.01
C ARG A 131 -2.22 -9.25 -6.70
N THR A 132 -1.82 -9.95 -7.75
CA THR A 132 -0.73 -9.60 -8.66
C THR A 132 -1.08 -10.02 -10.09
N LEU A 133 -0.14 -9.93 -11.01
CA LEU A 133 -0.32 -10.33 -12.41
C LEU A 133 0.43 -11.62 -12.71
N ASN A 134 -0.15 -12.47 -13.53
CA ASN A 134 0.56 -13.59 -14.12
C ASN A 134 1.45 -13.14 -15.31
N LEU A 135 2.10 -14.06 -15.99
CA LEU A 135 3.01 -13.76 -17.11
C LEU A 135 2.31 -13.14 -18.33
N VAL A 136 1.01 -13.37 -18.48
CA VAL A 136 0.19 -12.82 -19.57
C VAL A 136 -0.66 -11.61 -19.13
N GLY A 137 -0.31 -11.00 -17.98
CA GLY A 137 -0.97 -9.78 -17.49
C GLY A 137 -2.35 -10.00 -16.85
N LYS A 138 -2.81 -11.24 -16.67
CA LYS A 138 -4.08 -11.51 -15.97
C LYS A 138 -3.91 -11.43 -14.46
N VAL A 139 -4.89 -10.79 -13.81
CA VAL A 139 -4.96 -10.68 -12.35
C VAL A 139 -5.14 -12.06 -11.72
N ARG A 140 -4.36 -12.34 -10.68
CA ARG A 140 -4.47 -13.54 -9.85
C ARG A 140 -3.99 -13.25 -8.42
N GLY A 141 -4.29 -14.14 -7.50
CA GLY A 141 -3.89 -14.05 -6.09
C GLY A 141 -5.05 -13.76 -5.16
N GLY A 142 -4.75 -13.73 -3.88
CA GLY A 142 -5.74 -13.55 -2.82
C GLY A 142 -6.23 -12.10 -2.71
N VAL A 143 -7.33 -11.91 -1.99
CA VAL A 143 -8.03 -10.64 -1.81
C VAL A 143 -8.01 -10.13 -0.36
N SER A 144 -7.40 -10.88 0.55
CA SER A 144 -7.34 -10.53 1.97
C SER A 144 -6.31 -9.42 2.29
N GLY A 145 -5.30 -9.24 1.43
CA GLY A 145 -4.36 -8.14 1.44
C GLY A 145 -4.71 -7.06 0.39
N PRO A 146 -4.05 -5.88 0.44
CA PRO A 146 -4.18 -4.88 -0.62
C PRO A 146 -3.72 -5.45 -1.97
N SER A 147 -4.41 -5.05 -3.05
CA SER A 147 -3.98 -5.37 -4.42
C SER A 147 -2.63 -4.72 -4.72
N LEU A 148 -1.75 -5.47 -5.40
CA LEU A 148 -0.43 -5.00 -5.83
C LEU A 148 -0.33 -4.73 -7.33
N ILE A 149 -1.43 -4.83 -8.08
CA ILE A 149 -1.42 -4.66 -9.55
C ILE A 149 -0.96 -3.28 -10.01
N ASN A 150 -1.05 -2.27 -9.14
CA ASN A 150 -0.58 -0.89 -9.37
C ASN A 150 0.43 -0.42 -8.31
N SER A 151 1.07 -1.34 -7.62
CA SER A 151 1.95 -0.98 -6.49
C SER A 151 3.08 -0.03 -6.89
N GLY A 152 3.69 -0.20 -8.05
CA GLY A 152 4.76 0.68 -8.53
C GLY A 152 4.29 2.07 -8.97
N LEU A 153 3.00 2.26 -9.26
CA LEU A 153 2.42 3.59 -9.49
C LEU A 153 2.09 4.29 -8.18
N ARG A 154 1.77 3.52 -7.13
CA ARG A 154 1.22 4.00 -5.86
C ARG A 154 2.26 4.18 -4.77
N LEU A 155 3.19 3.24 -4.64
CA LEU A 155 4.09 3.14 -3.49
C LEU A 155 5.51 3.59 -3.85
N LYS A 156 6.24 4.09 -2.86
CA LYS A 156 7.67 4.34 -2.93
C LYS A 156 8.44 3.07 -2.53
N PRO A 157 9.56 2.75 -3.21
CA PRO A 157 10.29 1.50 -2.96
C PRO A 157 10.84 1.40 -1.54
N ASP A 158 11.46 2.45 -1.00
CA ASP A 158 12.00 2.42 0.35
C ASP A 158 10.94 2.10 1.41
N TRP A 159 9.73 2.67 1.27
CA TRP A 159 8.65 2.34 2.19
C TRP A 159 8.24 0.86 2.10
N VAL A 160 8.20 0.29 0.89
CA VAL A 160 7.88 -1.15 0.70
C VAL A 160 8.97 -2.01 1.34
N PHE A 161 10.25 -1.66 1.18
CA PHE A 161 11.36 -2.33 1.83
C PHE A 161 11.22 -2.35 3.36
N HIS A 162 11.02 -1.20 3.97
CA HIS A 162 10.84 -1.10 5.43
C HIS A 162 9.57 -1.81 5.91
N TRP A 163 8.50 -1.76 5.12
CA TRP A 163 7.29 -2.53 5.42
C TRP A 163 7.55 -4.03 5.42
N LEU A 164 8.29 -4.56 4.45
CA LEU A 164 8.63 -5.99 4.40
C LEU A 164 9.52 -6.41 5.58
N LYS A 165 10.46 -5.58 5.98
CA LYS A 165 11.35 -5.85 7.12
C LYS A 165 10.64 -5.75 8.47
N THR A 166 9.81 -4.75 8.66
CA THR A 166 9.21 -4.43 9.97
C THR A 166 7.74 -3.97 9.87
N PRO A 167 6.82 -4.80 9.35
CA PRO A 167 5.42 -4.37 9.13
C PRO A 167 4.71 -3.95 10.42
N LYS A 168 5.08 -4.52 11.58
CA LYS A 168 4.50 -4.18 12.89
C LYS A 168 4.84 -2.78 13.38
N ARG A 169 5.93 -2.18 12.88
CA ARG A 169 6.27 -0.77 13.12
C ARG A 169 5.18 0.17 12.59
N PHE A 170 4.65 -0.13 11.41
CA PHE A 170 3.65 0.69 10.73
C PHE A 170 2.23 0.32 11.14
N MET A 171 1.99 -0.95 11.44
CA MET A 171 0.68 -1.46 11.81
C MET A 171 0.82 -2.61 12.81
N SER A 172 0.80 -2.30 14.10
CA SER A 172 1.03 -3.26 15.18
C SER A 172 0.05 -4.45 15.15
N LYS A 173 -1.20 -4.20 14.82
CA LYS A 173 -2.27 -5.20 14.66
C LYS A 173 -2.46 -5.67 13.21
N GLY A 174 -1.50 -5.37 12.32
CA GLY A 174 -1.56 -5.82 10.93
C GLY A 174 -1.55 -7.35 10.82
N ARG A 175 -2.28 -7.88 9.85
CA ARG A 175 -2.40 -9.32 9.60
C ARG A 175 -1.31 -9.89 8.67
N MET A 176 -0.53 -9.04 8.03
CA MET A 176 0.60 -9.50 7.23
C MET A 176 1.59 -10.21 8.13
N PRO A 177 2.00 -11.44 7.79
CA PRO A 177 3.06 -12.15 8.51
C PRO A 177 4.36 -11.34 8.52
N VAL A 178 5.14 -11.50 9.57
CA VAL A 178 6.51 -11.01 9.64
C VAL A 178 7.41 -12.11 9.11
N PHE A 179 8.18 -11.78 8.07
CA PHE A 179 9.16 -12.68 7.49
C PHE A 179 10.55 -12.26 7.94
N ASP A 180 11.39 -13.22 8.26
CA ASP A 180 12.83 -12.99 8.48
C ASP A 180 13.54 -12.90 7.13
N LEU A 181 13.46 -11.73 6.50
CA LEU A 181 14.08 -11.46 5.21
C LEU A 181 15.47 -10.85 5.43
N ASP A 182 16.49 -11.44 4.82
CA ASP A 182 17.74 -10.73 4.62
C ASP A 182 17.54 -9.50 3.73
N GLU A 183 18.50 -8.59 3.72
CA GLU A 183 18.39 -7.30 3.03
C GLU A 183 18.27 -7.49 1.51
N GLU A 184 19.07 -8.37 0.93
CA GLU A 184 19.06 -8.64 -0.52
C GLU A 184 17.70 -9.19 -0.97
N THR A 185 17.15 -10.15 -0.23
CA THR A 185 15.82 -10.73 -0.50
C THR A 185 14.73 -9.68 -0.37
N ALA A 186 14.79 -8.83 0.65
CA ALA A 186 13.82 -7.74 0.84
C ALA A 186 13.88 -6.72 -0.31
N ILE A 187 15.10 -6.32 -0.74
CA ILE A 187 15.29 -5.44 -1.90
C ILE A 187 14.71 -6.09 -3.17
N ARG A 188 15.02 -7.36 -3.42
CA ARG A 188 14.57 -8.09 -4.61
C ARG A 188 13.05 -8.22 -4.68
N ILE A 189 12.40 -8.55 -3.58
CA ILE A 189 10.92 -8.59 -3.49
C ILE A 189 10.34 -7.18 -3.66
N THR A 190 10.95 -6.16 -3.06
CA THR A 190 10.53 -4.75 -3.21
C THR A 190 10.56 -4.33 -4.67
N LYS A 191 11.67 -4.57 -5.38
CA LYS A 191 11.80 -4.25 -6.81
C LYS A 191 10.78 -5.00 -7.66
N TYR A 192 10.47 -6.25 -7.31
CA TYR A 192 9.42 -7.01 -8.00
C TYR A 192 8.04 -6.35 -7.81
N ILE A 193 7.66 -6.03 -6.57
CA ILE A 193 6.39 -5.35 -6.24
C ILE A 193 6.32 -3.98 -6.92
N PHE A 194 7.39 -3.21 -6.83
CA PHE A 194 7.51 -1.89 -7.44
C PHE A 194 7.44 -1.93 -8.98
N GLY A 195 7.90 -3.00 -9.59
CA GLY A 195 7.84 -3.23 -11.05
C GLY A 195 6.42 -3.53 -11.58
N ILE A 196 5.40 -3.68 -10.71
CA ILE A 196 4.01 -3.92 -11.13
C ILE A 196 3.31 -2.55 -11.26
N ARG A 197 3.13 -2.09 -12.51
CA ARG A 197 2.65 -0.73 -12.84
C ARG A 197 1.47 -0.76 -13.81
N THR A 198 0.48 -1.60 -13.57
CA THR A 198 -0.71 -1.70 -14.41
C THR A 198 -1.83 -0.89 -13.80
N ASN A 199 -2.48 -0.04 -14.58
CA ASN A 199 -3.75 0.59 -14.16
C ASN A 199 -4.83 -0.49 -14.10
N PRO A 200 -5.64 -0.55 -13.03
CA PRO A 200 -6.74 -1.49 -12.88
C PRO A 200 -7.88 -1.24 -13.86
#